data_c6145201f1ec69d4b996dfebe2b918fe
#
_entry.id   c6145201f1ec69d4b996dfebe2b918fe
#
_cell.length_a   1.000
_cell.length_b   1.000
_cell.length_c   1.000
_cell.angle_alpha   90.00
_cell.angle_beta   90.00
_cell.angle_gamma   90.00
#
_symmetry.space_group_name_H-M   'P 1'
#
loop_
_entity.id
_entity.type
_entity.pdbx_description
1 polymer ?
#
loop_
_entity_poly.entity_id
_entity_poly.type
_entity_poly.pdbx_seq_one_letter_code
_entity_poly.pdbx_strand_id
1 'polypeptide(L)'
;MGFGGFDLFFVLFSVVFLLIFGVIVYSIVTGISRDRANNKAPRISAQASVVAKRQDFHDGTMHNTGGQIHRTAGWTKYYATFQFESGDRMEFMLEPNEYGLIAEGDAGKLTFQGTRFISFERQ
;
A
#
# COMPACT_ATOMS: atom_id res chain seq x y z
N MET A 1 34.37 -6.83 -39.26
CA MET A 1 34.35 -7.39 -37.91
C MET A 1 32.96 -7.97 -37.63
N GLY A 2 32.82 -9.28 -37.60
CA GLY A 2 31.54 -9.91 -37.27
C GLY A 2 31.33 -9.92 -35.76
N PHE A 3 30.06 -9.78 -35.33
CA PHE A 3 29.71 -10.01 -33.94
C PHE A 3 29.77 -11.51 -33.66
N GLY A 4 30.65 -11.94 -32.76
CA GLY A 4 30.60 -13.28 -32.21
C GLY A 4 29.37 -13.49 -31.32
N GLY A 5 29.00 -14.76 -31.08
CA GLY A 5 27.88 -15.05 -30.16
C GLY A 5 28.05 -14.46 -28.79
N PHE A 6 29.29 -14.18 -28.43
CA PHE A 6 29.64 -13.55 -27.14
C PHE A 6 29.18 -12.08 -27.08
N ASP A 7 29.36 -11.34 -28.16
CA ASP A 7 28.94 -9.94 -28.24
C ASP A 7 27.41 -9.82 -28.22
N LEU A 8 26.73 -10.73 -28.93
CA LEU A 8 25.27 -10.77 -28.91
C LEU A 8 24.73 -11.06 -27.51
N PHE A 9 25.39 -11.97 -26.78
CA PHE A 9 25.02 -12.26 -25.38
C PHE A 9 25.16 -11.03 -24.50
N PHE A 10 26.26 -10.28 -24.60
CA PHE A 10 26.47 -9.07 -23.82
C PHE A 10 25.45 -8.00 -24.15
N VAL A 11 25.10 -7.80 -25.40
CA VAL A 11 24.09 -6.83 -25.82
C VAL A 11 22.72 -7.22 -25.25
N LEU A 12 22.36 -8.50 -25.36
CA LEU A 12 21.09 -9.01 -24.86
C LEU A 12 21.00 -8.85 -23.33
N PHE A 13 22.07 -9.21 -22.63
CA PHE A 13 22.17 -9.07 -21.18
C PHE A 13 22.02 -7.61 -20.75
N SER A 14 22.70 -6.70 -21.46
CA SER A 14 22.64 -5.27 -21.16
C SER A 14 21.24 -4.70 -21.34
N VAL A 15 20.52 -5.11 -22.37
CA VAL A 15 19.15 -4.67 -22.65
C VAL A 15 18.22 -5.15 -21.53
N VAL A 16 18.31 -6.42 -21.14
CA VAL A 16 17.48 -6.99 -20.07
C VAL A 16 17.78 -6.27 -18.74
N PHE A 17 19.06 -6.05 -18.47
CA PHE A 17 19.47 -5.34 -17.23
C PHE A 17 18.89 -3.91 -17.17
N LEU A 18 18.95 -3.18 -18.28
CA LEU A 18 18.40 -1.83 -18.35
C LEU A 18 16.89 -1.81 -18.18
N LEU A 19 16.17 -2.80 -18.73
CA LEU A 19 14.73 -2.91 -18.56
C LEU A 19 14.35 -3.16 -17.10
N ILE A 20 15.04 -4.08 -16.43
CA ILE A 20 14.79 -4.38 -15.02
C ILE A 20 15.10 -3.16 -14.16
N PHE A 21 16.23 -2.51 -14.41
CA PHE A 21 16.64 -1.31 -13.67
C PHE A 21 15.62 -0.18 -13.86
N GLY A 22 15.12 0.00 -15.08
CA GLY A 22 14.10 1.00 -15.39
C GLY A 22 12.81 0.76 -14.63
N VAL A 23 12.36 -0.50 -14.51
CA VAL A 23 11.17 -0.86 -13.75
C VAL A 23 11.35 -0.56 -12.26
N ILE A 24 12.53 -0.88 -11.71
CA ILE A 24 12.84 -0.61 -10.31
C ILE A 24 12.81 0.89 -10.03
N VAL A 25 13.47 1.70 -10.86
CA VAL A 25 13.49 3.16 -10.71
C VAL A 25 12.08 3.73 -10.83
N TYR A 26 11.30 3.27 -11.79
CA TYR A 26 9.91 3.71 -11.96
C TYR A 26 9.08 3.42 -10.69
N SER A 27 9.23 2.23 -10.11
CA SER A 27 8.52 1.84 -8.88
C SER A 27 8.88 2.74 -7.71
N ILE A 28 10.17 3.09 -7.56
CA ILE A 28 10.63 3.97 -6.49
C ILE A 28 10.08 5.38 -6.69
N VAL A 29 10.15 5.91 -7.90
CA VAL A 29 9.68 7.27 -8.21
C VAL A 29 8.17 7.40 -7.98
N THR A 30 7.37 6.41 -8.38
CA THR A 30 5.91 6.44 -8.15
C THR A 30 5.57 6.38 -6.68
N GLY A 31 6.29 5.58 -5.88
CA GLY A 31 6.09 5.54 -4.44
C GLY A 31 6.38 6.87 -3.76
N ILE A 32 7.51 7.49 -4.08
CA ILE A 32 7.87 8.81 -3.55
C ILE A 32 6.86 9.87 -3.98
N SER A 33 6.40 9.82 -5.24
CA SER A 33 5.41 10.76 -5.76
C SER A 33 4.09 10.69 -5.00
N ARG A 34 3.63 9.50 -4.63
CA ARG A 34 2.41 9.31 -3.85
C ARG A 34 2.55 9.92 -2.46
N ASP A 35 3.66 9.68 -1.78
CA ASP A 35 3.91 10.25 -0.45
C ASP A 35 3.97 11.78 -0.50
N ARG A 36 4.61 12.33 -1.52
CA ARG A 36 4.65 13.78 -1.71
C ARG A 36 3.26 14.36 -1.98
N ALA A 37 2.44 13.67 -2.76
CA ALA A 37 1.08 14.12 -3.03
C ALA A 37 0.25 14.15 -1.75
N ASN A 38 0.36 13.13 -0.88
CA ASN A 38 -0.32 13.11 0.41
C ASN A 38 0.18 14.23 1.33
N ASN A 39 1.49 14.48 1.37
CA ASN A 39 2.06 15.54 2.20
C ASN A 39 1.63 16.94 1.76
N LYS A 40 1.41 17.14 0.46
CA LYS A 40 0.97 18.42 -0.11
C LYS A 40 -0.54 18.62 -0.03
N ALA A 41 -1.30 17.53 0.12
CA ALA A 41 -2.75 17.59 0.18
C ALA A 41 -3.18 18.32 1.46
N PRO A 42 -4.27 19.13 1.43
CA PRO A 42 -4.77 19.74 2.64
C PRO A 42 -5.41 18.70 3.55
N ARG A 43 -5.35 18.93 4.87
CA ARG A 43 -6.11 18.14 5.82
C ARG A 43 -7.57 18.55 5.73
N ILE A 44 -8.43 17.57 5.54
CA ILE A 44 -9.87 17.78 5.41
C ILE A 44 -10.55 17.06 6.56
N SER A 45 -11.50 17.75 7.20
CA SER A 45 -12.36 17.16 8.21
C SER A 45 -13.80 17.18 7.70
N ALA A 46 -14.48 16.05 7.74
CA ALA A 46 -15.84 15.91 7.24
C ALA A 46 -16.60 14.89 8.07
N GLN A 47 -17.92 15.06 8.11
CA GLN A 47 -18.81 14.08 8.74
C GLN A 47 -18.85 12.82 7.89
N ALA A 48 -18.65 11.68 8.51
CA ALA A 48 -18.62 10.40 7.83
C ALA A 48 -19.08 9.29 8.78
N SER A 49 -19.47 8.18 8.20
CA SER A 49 -19.83 6.98 8.96
C SER A 49 -19.02 5.78 8.46
N VAL A 50 -18.70 4.88 9.36
CA VAL A 50 -17.98 3.66 9.04
C VAL A 50 -19.00 2.67 8.46
N VAL A 51 -18.85 2.34 7.17
CA VAL A 51 -19.79 1.43 6.50
C VAL A 51 -19.22 0.03 6.34
N ALA A 52 -17.91 -0.13 6.38
CA ALA A 52 -17.26 -1.44 6.27
C ALA A 52 -15.89 -1.42 6.92
N LYS A 53 -15.49 -2.58 7.43
CA LYS A 53 -14.13 -2.83 7.94
C LYS A 53 -13.64 -4.12 7.32
N ARG A 54 -12.37 -4.18 6.95
CA ARG A 54 -11.78 -5.41 6.44
C ARG A 54 -10.34 -5.57 6.90
N GLN A 55 -9.90 -6.80 6.96
CA GLN A 55 -8.53 -7.16 7.24
C GLN A 55 -7.97 -7.86 6.00
N ASP A 56 -6.75 -7.49 5.65
CA ASP A 56 -6.00 -8.13 4.58
C ASP A 56 -4.85 -8.91 5.22
N PHE A 57 -5.04 -10.20 5.34
CA PHE A 57 -4.13 -11.07 6.06
C PHE A 57 -3.26 -11.85 5.07
N HIS A 58 -1.95 -11.78 5.29
CA HIS A 58 -0.97 -12.53 4.52
C HIS A 58 -0.24 -13.50 5.44
N ASP A 59 -0.43 -14.80 5.21
CA ASP A 59 0.25 -15.86 5.95
C ASP A 59 1.74 -15.85 5.65
N GLY A 60 2.52 -16.18 6.66
CA GLY A 60 3.91 -16.48 6.47
C GLY A 60 4.08 -17.74 5.63
N THR A 61 5.07 -17.72 4.73
CA THR A 61 5.40 -18.89 3.91
C THR A 61 6.47 -19.73 4.62
N MET A 62 6.30 -21.05 4.54
CA MET A 62 7.32 -22.00 5.00
C MET A 62 8.17 -22.41 3.82
N HIS A 63 9.47 -22.15 3.92
CA HIS A 63 10.44 -22.56 2.90
C HIS A 63 11.33 -23.67 3.44
N ASN A 64 11.45 -24.77 2.68
CA ASN A 64 12.35 -25.85 2.99
C ASN A 64 13.58 -25.72 2.08
N THR A 65 14.69 -25.29 2.63
CA THR A 65 15.95 -25.15 1.90
C THR A 65 17.04 -25.94 2.64
N GLY A 66 17.59 -26.95 1.96
CA GLY A 66 18.71 -27.72 2.51
C GLY A 66 18.38 -28.46 3.80
N GLY A 67 17.16 -28.94 3.97
CA GLY A 67 16.72 -29.68 5.16
C GLY A 67 16.33 -28.78 6.33
N GLN A 68 16.39 -27.47 6.17
CA GLN A 68 15.94 -26.52 7.19
C GLN A 68 14.63 -25.86 6.76
N ILE A 69 13.71 -25.74 7.71
CA ILE A 69 12.42 -25.10 7.47
C ILE A 69 12.53 -23.65 7.96
N HIS A 70 12.35 -22.70 7.03
CA HIS A 70 12.32 -21.28 7.34
C HIS A 70 10.89 -20.78 7.23
N ARG A 71 10.42 -20.12 8.29
CA ARG A 71 9.10 -19.51 8.32
C ARG A 71 9.24 -18.00 8.17
N THR A 72 8.61 -17.44 7.12
CA THR A 72 8.48 -16.00 6.97
C THR A 72 7.28 -15.53 7.78
N ALA A 73 7.46 -14.47 8.58
CA ALA A 73 6.37 -13.91 9.38
C ALA A 73 5.27 -13.37 8.49
N GLY A 74 4.02 -13.69 8.83
CA GLY A 74 2.86 -13.10 8.19
C GLY A 74 2.63 -11.67 8.66
N TRP A 75 1.78 -10.94 7.92
CA TRP A 75 1.39 -9.58 8.29
C TRP A 75 -0.08 -9.37 7.97
N THR A 76 -0.70 -8.42 8.69
CA THR A 76 -2.11 -8.07 8.50
C THR A 76 -2.20 -6.57 8.29
N LYS A 77 -2.94 -6.15 7.26
CA LYS A 77 -3.30 -4.77 7.03
C LYS A 77 -4.78 -4.57 7.34
N TYR A 78 -5.09 -3.44 7.93
CA TYR A 78 -6.44 -3.11 8.37
C TYR A 78 -6.97 -1.93 7.56
N TYR A 79 -8.22 -2.05 7.11
CA TYR A 79 -8.86 -1.03 6.29
C TYR A 79 -10.26 -0.75 6.81
N ALA A 80 -10.68 0.50 6.68
CA ALA A 80 -12.05 0.90 6.96
C ALA A 80 -12.56 1.79 5.83
N THR A 81 -13.81 1.58 5.44
CA THR A 81 -14.49 2.38 4.43
C THR A 81 -15.41 3.36 5.13
N PHE A 82 -15.25 4.63 4.80
CA PHE A 82 -16.07 5.72 5.34
C PHE A 82 -16.97 6.26 4.24
N GLN A 83 -18.22 6.52 4.60
CA GLN A 83 -19.18 7.16 3.70
C GLN A 83 -19.46 8.57 4.20
N PHE A 84 -19.28 9.56 3.31
CA PHE A 84 -19.53 10.96 3.59
C PHE A 84 -21.01 11.30 3.43
N GLU A 85 -21.43 12.47 3.92
CA GLU A 85 -22.81 12.94 3.76
C GLU A 85 -23.24 13.04 2.31
N SER A 86 -22.30 13.29 1.41
CA SER A 86 -22.55 13.32 -0.05
C SER A 86 -22.88 11.95 -0.63
N GLY A 87 -22.68 10.87 0.12
CA GLY A 87 -22.82 9.50 -0.36
C GLY A 87 -21.53 8.87 -0.90
N ASP A 88 -20.50 9.67 -1.09
CA ASP A 88 -19.20 9.18 -1.55
C ASP A 88 -18.54 8.31 -0.48
N ARG A 89 -17.79 7.30 -0.91
CA ARG A 89 -17.09 6.38 -0.02
C ARG A 89 -15.60 6.42 -0.31
N MET A 90 -14.80 6.34 0.76
CA MET A 90 -13.35 6.21 0.66
C MET A 90 -12.87 5.17 1.65
N GLU A 91 -11.92 4.33 1.21
CA GLU A 91 -11.27 3.35 2.07
C GLU A 91 -9.91 3.86 2.49
N PHE A 92 -9.61 3.73 3.79
CA PHE A 92 -8.32 4.13 4.35
C PHE A 92 -7.68 2.96 5.06
N MET A 93 -6.35 2.89 5.00
CA MET A 93 -5.55 1.95 5.79
C MET A 93 -5.38 2.52 7.19
N LEU A 94 -5.64 1.71 8.20
CA LEU A 94 -5.57 2.08 9.60
C LEU A 94 -4.46 1.31 10.32
N GLU A 95 -3.96 1.91 11.40
CA GLU A 95 -3.13 1.19 12.35
C GLU A 95 -4.02 0.22 13.15
N PRO A 96 -3.45 -0.90 13.68
CA PRO A 96 -4.25 -1.88 14.42
C PRO A 96 -5.05 -1.30 15.58
N ASN A 97 -4.47 -0.36 16.34
CA ASN A 97 -5.14 0.28 17.45
C ASN A 97 -6.31 1.18 16.98
N GLU A 98 -6.13 1.88 15.86
CA GLU A 98 -7.20 2.71 15.29
C GLU A 98 -8.35 1.85 14.78
N TYR A 99 -8.03 0.75 14.12
CA TYR A 99 -9.03 -0.20 13.63
C TYR A 99 -9.87 -0.78 14.77
N GLY A 100 -9.25 -1.08 15.90
CA GLY A 100 -9.94 -1.64 17.05
C GLY A 100 -10.86 -0.66 17.78
N LEU A 101 -10.65 0.64 17.58
CA LEU A 101 -11.45 1.69 18.26
C LEU A 101 -12.73 2.05 17.51
N ILE A 102 -12.90 1.61 16.27
CA ILE A 102 -14.07 1.93 15.45
C ILE A 102 -14.89 0.67 15.17
N ALA A 103 -16.18 0.87 14.94
CA ALA A 103 -17.12 -0.19 14.60
C ALA A 103 -17.96 0.22 13.40
N GLU A 104 -18.45 -0.76 12.64
CA GLU A 104 -19.39 -0.48 11.56
C GLU A 104 -20.63 0.21 12.12
N GLY A 105 -21.06 1.28 11.47
CA GLY A 105 -22.19 2.09 11.93
C GLY A 105 -21.79 3.29 12.76
N ASP A 106 -20.54 3.38 13.22
CA ASP A 106 -20.08 4.57 13.94
C ASP A 106 -20.12 5.78 13.02
N ALA A 107 -20.60 6.90 13.54
CA ALA A 107 -20.65 8.17 12.83
C ALA A 107 -19.86 9.21 13.60
N GLY A 108 -19.22 10.10 12.89
CA GLY A 108 -18.44 11.15 13.52
C GLY A 108 -17.64 11.97 12.53
N LYS A 109 -16.63 12.64 13.04
CA LYS A 109 -15.76 13.52 12.25
C LYS A 109 -14.51 12.77 11.83
N LEU A 110 -14.36 12.59 10.52
CA LEU A 110 -13.19 11.99 9.91
C LEU A 110 -12.24 13.10 9.45
N THR A 111 -10.97 13.00 9.83
CA THR A 111 -9.91 13.87 9.34
C THR A 111 -8.95 13.03 8.50
N PHE A 112 -8.66 13.48 7.29
CA PHE A 112 -7.76 12.78 6.38
C PHE A 112 -6.95 13.78 5.56
N GLN A 113 -5.86 13.30 4.99
CA GLN A 113 -4.97 14.09 4.14
C GLN A 113 -4.65 13.27 2.88
N GLY A 114 -5.28 13.63 1.75
CA GLY A 114 -5.17 12.82 0.54
C GLY A 114 -5.74 11.43 0.76
N THR A 115 -4.90 10.40 0.66
CA THR A 115 -5.28 9.00 0.92
C THR A 115 -4.90 8.53 2.32
N ARG A 116 -4.38 9.44 3.15
CA ARG A 116 -3.89 9.12 4.49
C ARG A 116 -4.94 9.40 5.55
N PHE A 117 -5.26 8.41 6.36
CA PHE A 117 -6.11 8.57 7.54
C PHE A 117 -5.34 9.33 8.63
N ILE A 118 -5.97 10.35 9.21
CA ILE A 118 -5.39 11.11 10.32
C ILE A 118 -6.10 10.74 11.64
N SER A 119 -7.41 10.95 11.71
CA SER A 119 -8.17 10.63 12.92
C SER A 119 -9.66 10.49 12.62
N PHE A 120 -10.36 9.83 13.53
CA PHE A 120 -11.82 9.74 13.49
C PHE A 120 -12.35 9.94 14.90
N GLU A 121 -13.15 10.98 15.07
CA GLU A 121 -13.80 11.30 16.36
C GLU A 121 -15.27 10.92 16.28
N ARG A 122 -15.63 9.86 16.99
CA ARG A 122 -17.01 9.40 17.05
C ARG A 122 -17.87 10.43 17.79
N GLN A 123 -19.00 10.70 17.20
CA GLN A 123 -19.98 11.66 17.76
C GLN A 123 -21.32 11.00 18.01
#